data_f7c2d10112aaaf962a764b81735289e6
#
_entry.id   f7c2d10112aaaf962a764b81735289e6
#
_cell.length_a   1.000
_cell.length_b   1.000
_cell.length_c   1.000
_cell.angle_alpha   90.00
_cell.angle_beta   90.00
_cell.angle_gamma   90.00
#
_symmetry.space_group_name_H-M   'P 1'
#
loop_
_entity.id
_entity.type
_entity.pdbx_description
1 polymer ?
#
loop_
_entity_poly.entity_id
_entity_poly.type
_entity_poly.pdbx_seq_one_letter_code
_entity_poly.pdbx_strand_id
1 'polypeptide(L)'
;RPPRSTLFPYTTLFRSRPDESVFPIELDGRRCWVKYRPHSKKNNWHRLQALFTSLLSMPLLKPTVSYGGVQSLRQEADRLNLLRTQGIPVPDVIMLGDDFLITDDCGVQLQEWIEALASVEEKYYWLKQAMYLLIQVHTAGLAHGRPMPKDMLIRDDTLTLIDLEDDPLQVMSLAEAQARDVWLFMNAVACLLLEDTNRTASVFELYQASISKETGKSLSRLVAFIHPLSKLFSKTFVADYMGRDLRQ
;
A
#
# COMPACT_ATOMS: atom_id res chain seq x y z
N ARG A 1 -29.29 -28.75 -2.56
CA ARG A 1 -28.85 -27.83 -1.47
C ARG A 1 -27.54 -28.35 -0.93
N PRO A 2 -26.42 -27.63 -0.96
CA PRO A 2 -25.18 -28.03 -0.30
C PRO A 2 -25.36 -27.96 1.23
N PRO A 3 -24.67 -28.79 2.01
CA PRO A 3 -24.81 -28.81 3.46
C PRO A 3 -24.31 -27.53 4.08
N ARG A 4 -25.14 -26.91 4.90
CA ARG A 4 -24.89 -25.64 5.63
C ARG A 4 -23.90 -25.76 6.82
N SER A 5 -23.16 -26.87 6.94
CA SER A 5 -22.51 -27.21 8.21
C SER A 5 -21.00 -27.02 8.31
N THR A 6 -20.31 -26.53 7.28
CA THR A 6 -18.84 -26.42 7.29
C THR A 6 -18.28 -25.00 7.49
N LEU A 7 -19.12 -23.97 7.55
CA LEU A 7 -18.68 -22.58 7.73
C LEU A 7 -18.66 -22.09 9.20
N PHE A 8 -19.08 -22.91 10.15
CA PHE A 8 -19.37 -22.48 11.53
C PHE A 8 -18.20 -22.35 12.52
N PRO A 9 -17.05 -23.02 12.39
CA PRO A 9 -15.99 -22.84 13.39
C PRO A 9 -15.31 -21.47 13.30
N TYR A 10 -15.22 -20.88 12.10
CA TYR A 10 -14.41 -19.68 11.86
C TYR A 10 -15.11 -18.37 12.27
N THR A 11 -16.41 -18.24 12.09
CA THR A 11 -17.17 -17.04 12.47
C THR A 11 -17.19 -16.78 13.97
N THR A 12 -17.09 -17.83 14.79
CA THR A 12 -17.02 -17.71 16.26
C THR A 12 -15.64 -17.22 16.71
N LEU A 13 -14.56 -17.64 16.04
CA LEU A 13 -13.19 -17.20 16.30
C LEU A 13 -13.02 -15.69 16.02
N PHE A 14 -13.67 -15.16 14.97
CA PHE A 14 -13.59 -13.76 14.61
C PHE A 14 -14.33 -12.84 15.59
N ARG A 15 -15.44 -13.31 16.15
CA ARG A 15 -16.23 -12.57 17.14
C ARG A 15 -15.57 -12.47 18.53
N SER A 16 -14.58 -13.31 18.81
CA SER A 16 -13.85 -13.27 20.09
C SER A 16 -12.71 -12.24 20.14
N ARG A 17 -12.37 -11.57 19.02
CA ARG A 17 -11.35 -10.53 18.94
C ARG A 17 -11.90 -9.24 18.31
N PRO A 18 -12.84 -8.55 18.97
CA PRO A 18 -13.54 -7.41 18.38
C PRO A 18 -12.64 -6.19 18.11
N ASP A 19 -11.46 -6.12 18.74
CA ASP A 19 -10.54 -4.99 18.67
C ASP A 19 -9.44 -5.15 17.61
N GLU A 20 -9.24 -6.35 17.07
CA GLU A 20 -8.24 -6.62 16.03
C GLU A 20 -8.89 -6.71 14.65
N SER A 21 -8.53 -5.79 13.76
CA SER A 21 -9.00 -5.80 12.37
C SER A 21 -8.20 -6.72 11.45
N VAL A 22 -6.96 -7.08 11.83
CA VAL A 22 -6.05 -7.98 11.11
C VAL A 22 -5.34 -8.88 12.12
N PHE A 23 -5.40 -10.19 11.94
CA PHE A 23 -4.77 -11.16 12.83
C PHE A 23 -4.42 -12.47 12.10
N PRO A 24 -3.39 -13.20 12.57
CA PRO A 24 -3.01 -14.48 12.00
C PRO A 24 -3.93 -15.60 12.50
N ILE A 25 -4.14 -16.60 11.64
CA ILE A 25 -4.77 -17.88 11.97
C ILE A 25 -3.94 -19.03 11.39
N GLU A 26 -4.19 -20.23 11.86
CA GLU A 26 -3.72 -21.46 11.24
C GLU A 26 -4.91 -22.15 10.55
N LEU A 27 -4.76 -22.42 9.25
CA LEU A 27 -5.75 -23.09 8.42
C LEU A 27 -5.09 -24.26 7.71
N ASP A 28 -5.53 -25.50 8.01
CA ASP A 28 -4.98 -26.72 7.43
C ASP A 28 -3.44 -26.82 7.54
N GLY A 29 -2.89 -26.42 8.72
CA GLY A 29 -1.45 -26.42 8.99
C GLY A 29 -0.67 -25.30 8.28
N ARG A 30 -1.36 -24.30 7.70
CA ARG A 30 -0.76 -23.14 7.06
C ARG A 30 -1.10 -21.88 7.84
N ARG A 31 -0.11 -21.02 8.04
CA ARG A 31 -0.35 -19.68 8.60
C ARG A 31 -1.01 -18.81 7.55
N CYS A 32 -2.10 -18.16 7.93
CA CYS A 32 -2.89 -17.25 7.09
C CYS A 32 -3.21 -15.98 7.86
N TRP A 33 -3.57 -14.93 7.14
CA TRP A 33 -3.99 -13.67 7.72
C TRP A 33 -5.47 -13.43 7.45
N VAL A 34 -6.19 -13.05 8.49
CA VAL A 34 -7.60 -12.62 8.41
C VAL A 34 -7.64 -11.12 8.51
N LYS A 35 -8.24 -10.48 7.52
CA LYS A 35 -8.64 -9.08 7.56
C LYS A 35 -10.15 -9.05 7.81
N TYR A 36 -10.55 -8.54 8.97
CA TYR A 36 -11.95 -8.50 9.42
C TYR A 36 -12.46 -7.06 9.44
N ARG A 37 -13.59 -6.81 8.79
CA ARG A 37 -14.24 -5.50 8.72
C ARG A 37 -15.72 -5.63 9.07
N PRO A 38 -16.11 -5.44 10.33
CA PRO A 38 -17.52 -5.45 10.69
C PRO A 38 -18.27 -4.34 9.96
N HIS A 39 -19.54 -4.50 9.72
CA HIS A 39 -20.41 -3.49 9.11
C HIS A 39 -20.30 -2.19 9.90
N SER A 40 -19.54 -1.22 9.40
CA SER A 40 -19.21 -0.02 10.14
C SER A 40 -20.34 1.01 10.08
N LYS A 41 -20.58 1.67 11.21
CA LYS A 41 -21.34 2.93 11.26
C LYS A 41 -20.56 3.98 10.46
N LYS A 42 -21.23 4.69 9.54
CA LYS A 42 -20.66 5.77 8.71
C LYS A 42 -19.85 6.74 9.56
N ASN A 43 -18.56 6.83 9.30
CA ASN A 43 -17.68 7.75 10.00
C ASN A 43 -17.70 9.12 9.29
N ASN A 44 -18.15 10.18 9.97
CA ASN A 44 -18.28 11.53 9.44
C ASN A 44 -16.94 12.20 9.10
N TRP A 45 -15.81 11.59 9.48
CA TRP A 45 -14.46 12.07 9.21
C TRP A 45 -14.17 12.21 7.71
N HIS A 46 -14.67 11.28 6.88
CA HIS A 46 -14.50 11.34 5.42
C HIS A 46 -15.17 12.58 4.77
N ARG A 47 -16.22 13.13 5.37
CA ARG A 47 -16.87 14.36 4.87
C ARG A 47 -16.01 15.60 5.11
N LEU A 48 -15.31 15.65 6.26
CA LEU A 48 -14.40 16.76 6.60
C LEU A 48 -13.16 16.74 5.70
N GLN A 49 -12.62 15.56 5.45
CA GLN A 49 -11.46 15.33 4.58
C GLN A 49 -11.80 15.69 3.11
N ALA A 50 -12.96 15.32 2.62
CA ALA A 50 -13.44 15.65 1.28
C ALA A 50 -13.63 17.19 1.07
N LEU A 51 -14.03 17.92 2.11
CA LEU A 51 -14.14 19.39 2.06
C LEU A 51 -12.76 20.06 1.98
N PHE A 52 -11.76 19.57 2.73
CA PHE A 52 -10.39 20.09 2.69
C PHE A 52 -9.71 19.85 1.34
N THR A 53 -9.97 18.71 0.69
CA THR A 53 -9.36 18.35 -0.60
C THR A 53 -10.05 18.97 -1.80
N SER A 54 -11.33 19.38 -1.70
CA SER A 54 -11.98 20.13 -2.76
C SER A 54 -11.37 21.54 -2.93
N LEU A 55 -10.73 22.08 -1.88
CA LEU A 55 -10.02 23.36 -1.91
C LEU A 55 -8.65 23.27 -2.60
N LEU A 56 -8.05 22.09 -2.63
CA LEU A 56 -6.78 21.82 -3.32
C LEU A 56 -7.12 21.29 -4.72
N SER A 57 -7.01 22.16 -5.73
CA SER A 57 -7.34 21.86 -7.14
C SER A 57 -6.45 20.79 -7.79
N MET A 58 -5.77 19.93 -7.00
CA MET A 58 -4.88 18.87 -7.48
C MET A 58 -5.48 17.49 -7.25
N PRO A 59 -5.81 16.74 -8.32
CA PRO A 59 -6.30 15.35 -8.23
C PRO A 59 -5.35 14.43 -7.45
N LEU A 60 -4.05 14.63 -7.59
CA LEU A 60 -2.97 13.87 -6.94
C LEU A 60 -3.02 13.87 -5.40
N LEU A 61 -3.62 14.90 -4.79
CA LEU A 61 -3.79 15.04 -3.34
C LEU A 61 -5.16 14.59 -2.85
N LYS A 62 -6.05 14.18 -3.76
CA LYS A 62 -7.37 13.66 -3.36
C LYS A 62 -7.19 12.38 -2.55
N PRO A 63 -7.88 12.27 -1.41
CA PRO A 63 -7.93 11.00 -0.70
C PRO A 63 -8.56 9.95 -1.61
N THR A 64 -8.00 8.76 -1.62
CA THR A 64 -8.64 7.60 -2.23
C THR A 64 -9.97 7.34 -1.54
N VAL A 65 -10.96 6.92 -2.30
CA VAL A 65 -12.27 6.56 -1.72
C VAL A 65 -12.11 5.20 -1.04
N SER A 66 -11.91 5.23 0.26
CA SER A 66 -12.05 4.01 1.05
C SER A 66 -13.54 3.77 1.30
N TYR A 67 -14.09 2.73 0.72
CA TYR A 67 -15.51 2.39 0.90
C TYR A 67 -15.84 1.97 2.34
N GLY A 68 -14.86 1.61 3.14
CA GLY A 68 -15.03 1.09 4.50
C GLY A 68 -15.86 -0.21 4.55
N GLY A 69 -15.70 -0.99 5.62
CA GLY A 69 -16.48 -2.21 5.83
C GLY A 69 -16.27 -3.30 4.76
N VAL A 70 -17.32 -4.05 4.48
CA VAL A 70 -17.30 -5.23 3.59
C VAL A 70 -16.90 -4.90 2.15
N GLN A 71 -17.26 -3.72 1.66
CA GLN A 71 -16.97 -3.33 0.28
C GLN A 71 -15.47 -3.16 0.03
N SER A 72 -14.70 -2.68 1.03
CA SER A 72 -13.24 -2.59 0.91
C SER A 72 -12.59 -3.95 0.80
N LEU A 73 -13.09 -4.98 1.51
CA LEU A 73 -12.56 -6.35 1.43
C LEU A 73 -12.75 -6.96 0.03
N ARG A 74 -13.92 -6.75 -0.56
CA ARG A 74 -14.19 -7.22 -1.93
C ARG A 74 -13.29 -6.54 -2.95
N GLN A 75 -13.16 -5.22 -2.83
CA GLN A 75 -12.28 -4.44 -3.70
C GLN A 75 -10.82 -4.88 -3.56
N GLU A 76 -10.34 -5.12 -2.34
CA GLU A 76 -9.00 -5.63 -2.10
C GLU A 76 -8.81 -7.02 -2.73
N ALA A 77 -9.76 -7.95 -2.54
CA ALA A 77 -9.71 -9.28 -3.14
C ALA A 77 -9.69 -9.21 -4.68
N ASP A 78 -10.51 -8.36 -5.29
CA ASP A 78 -10.54 -8.16 -6.74
C ASP A 78 -9.21 -7.61 -7.26
N ARG A 79 -8.62 -6.65 -6.56
CA ARG A 79 -7.32 -6.07 -6.92
C ARG A 79 -6.16 -7.05 -6.73
N LEU A 80 -6.15 -7.84 -5.65
CA LEU A 80 -5.19 -8.93 -5.48
C LEU A 80 -5.26 -9.91 -6.66
N ASN A 81 -6.46 -10.35 -7.03
CA ASN A 81 -6.65 -11.24 -8.18
C ASN A 81 -6.20 -10.58 -9.49
N LEU A 82 -6.51 -9.30 -9.72
CA LEU A 82 -6.09 -8.56 -10.90
C LEU A 82 -4.55 -8.50 -11.01
N LEU A 83 -3.84 -8.09 -9.96
CA LEU A 83 -2.38 -8.03 -9.94
C LEU A 83 -1.77 -9.41 -10.21
N ARG A 84 -2.33 -10.45 -9.61
CA ARG A 84 -1.90 -11.84 -9.83
C ARG A 84 -2.02 -12.26 -11.29
N THR A 85 -3.12 -11.92 -11.98
CA THR A 85 -3.27 -12.24 -13.42
C THR A 85 -2.22 -11.57 -14.29
N GLN A 86 -1.60 -10.49 -13.79
CA GLN A 86 -0.48 -9.80 -14.44
C GLN A 86 0.90 -10.34 -13.99
N GLY A 87 0.94 -11.43 -13.21
CA GLY A 87 2.18 -12.03 -12.71
C GLY A 87 2.86 -11.23 -11.60
N ILE A 88 2.16 -10.28 -10.97
CA ILE A 88 2.68 -9.47 -9.86
C ILE A 88 2.51 -10.26 -8.57
N PRO A 89 3.58 -10.42 -7.75
CA PRO A 89 3.50 -11.12 -6.48
C PRO A 89 2.58 -10.41 -5.48
N VAL A 90 1.49 -11.09 -5.13
CA VAL A 90 0.50 -10.68 -4.12
C VAL A 90 0.01 -11.91 -3.36
N PRO A 91 -0.50 -11.78 -2.13
CA PRO A 91 -1.02 -12.90 -1.36
C PRO A 91 -2.16 -13.63 -2.09
N ASP A 92 -2.23 -14.94 -1.91
CA ASP A 92 -3.36 -15.75 -2.38
C ASP A 92 -4.61 -15.41 -1.57
N VAL A 93 -5.71 -15.12 -2.27
CA VAL A 93 -7.03 -15.03 -1.65
C VAL A 93 -7.54 -16.44 -1.40
N ILE A 94 -7.46 -16.88 -0.15
CA ILE A 94 -7.89 -18.21 0.27
C ILE A 94 -9.41 -18.24 0.42
N MET A 95 -9.97 -17.19 1.04
CA MET A 95 -11.41 -17.10 1.27
C MET A 95 -11.85 -15.65 1.39
N LEU A 96 -12.95 -15.32 0.75
CA LEU A 96 -13.66 -14.05 0.92
C LEU A 96 -15.05 -14.36 1.49
N GLY A 97 -15.31 -13.85 2.69
CA GLY A 97 -16.60 -13.95 3.36
C GLY A 97 -17.40 -12.65 3.27
N ASP A 98 -18.48 -12.57 4.04
CA ASP A 98 -19.33 -11.37 4.06
C ASP A 98 -18.64 -10.19 4.77
N ASP A 99 -17.82 -10.46 5.78
CA ASP A 99 -17.18 -9.45 6.63
C ASP A 99 -15.68 -9.72 6.89
N PHE A 100 -15.08 -10.69 6.16
CA PHE A 100 -13.67 -11.02 6.28
C PHE A 100 -13.05 -11.41 4.94
N LEU A 101 -11.73 -11.23 4.85
CA LEU A 101 -10.85 -11.71 3.80
C LEU A 101 -9.74 -12.53 4.44
N ILE A 102 -9.49 -13.74 3.93
CA ILE A 102 -8.37 -14.59 4.34
C ILE A 102 -7.37 -14.67 3.20
N THR A 103 -6.13 -14.34 3.50
CA THR A 103 -5.01 -14.46 2.57
C THR A 103 -3.94 -15.36 3.16
N ASP A 104 -3.07 -15.90 2.32
CA ASP A 104 -1.89 -16.62 2.79
C ASP A 104 -0.89 -15.67 3.46
N ASP A 105 -0.01 -16.26 4.27
CA ASP A 105 1.07 -15.52 4.91
C ASP A 105 2.26 -15.43 3.95
N CYS A 106 2.70 -14.21 3.64
CA CYS A 106 3.81 -13.93 2.72
C CYS A 106 5.07 -13.41 3.42
N GLY A 107 5.18 -13.55 4.74
CA GLY A 107 6.39 -13.23 5.50
C GLY A 107 6.28 -11.99 6.38
N VAL A 108 7.41 -11.27 6.53
CA VAL A 108 7.52 -10.08 7.38
C VAL A 108 7.48 -8.80 6.56
N GLN A 109 7.14 -7.68 7.18
CA GLN A 109 7.15 -6.39 6.51
C GLN A 109 8.56 -6.02 6.04
N LEU A 110 8.67 -5.57 4.79
CA LEU A 110 9.96 -5.15 4.22
C LEU A 110 10.58 -3.99 5.01
N GLN A 111 9.77 -3.11 5.56
CA GLN A 111 10.27 -2.02 6.41
C GLN A 111 10.98 -2.56 7.64
N GLU A 112 10.36 -3.47 8.39
CA GLU A 112 10.95 -4.10 9.57
C GLU A 112 12.23 -4.87 9.19
N TRP A 113 12.19 -5.58 8.08
CA TRP A 113 13.35 -6.29 7.54
C TRP A 113 14.53 -5.34 7.27
N ILE A 114 14.28 -4.24 6.54
CA ILE A 114 15.31 -3.25 6.21
C ILE A 114 15.85 -2.56 7.47
N GLU A 115 15.00 -2.22 8.42
CA GLU A 115 15.40 -1.56 9.67
C GLU A 115 16.31 -2.47 10.52
N ALA A 116 16.12 -3.78 10.47
CA ALA A 116 16.96 -4.77 11.15
C ALA A 116 18.32 -5.01 10.48
N LEU A 117 18.49 -4.64 9.21
CA LEU A 117 19.77 -4.81 8.50
C LEU A 117 20.82 -3.80 9.02
N ALA A 118 22.03 -4.27 9.27
CA ALA A 118 23.15 -3.40 9.65
C ALA A 118 23.80 -2.72 8.44
N SER A 119 23.79 -3.39 7.28
CA SER A 119 24.46 -2.94 6.05
C SER A 119 23.58 -2.00 5.25
N VAL A 120 24.10 -0.81 4.94
CA VAL A 120 23.43 0.15 4.04
C VAL A 120 23.33 -0.41 2.62
N GLU A 121 24.30 -1.21 2.18
CA GLU A 121 24.31 -1.89 0.88
C GLU A 121 23.14 -2.88 0.76
N GLU A 122 22.87 -3.65 1.82
CA GLU A 122 21.73 -4.58 1.85
C GLU A 122 20.41 -3.83 1.87
N LYS A 123 20.29 -2.75 2.65
CA LYS A 123 19.11 -1.86 2.61
C LYS A 123 18.86 -1.33 1.20
N TYR A 124 19.91 -0.82 0.56
CA TYR A 124 19.85 -0.30 -0.80
C TYR A 124 19.46 -1.37 -1.82
N TYR A 125 20.00 -2.59 -1.67
CA TYR A 125 19.62 -3.73 -2.51
C TYR A 125 18.11 -3.99 -2.45
N TRP A 126 17.53 -4.11 -1.25
CA TRP A 126 16.11 -4.41 -1.07
C TRP A 126 15.20 -3.27 -1.54
N LEU A 127 15.60 -2.04 -1.35
CA LEU A 127 14.85 -0.88 -1.87
C LEU A 127 14.86 -0.83 -3.40
N LYS A 128 15.93 -1.29 -4.05
CA LYS A 128 15.91 -1.48 -5.51
C LYS A 128 14.98 -2.60 -5.94
N GLN A 129 14.96 -3.73 -5.24
CA GLN A 129 14.02 -4.81 -5.54
C GLN A 129 12.56 -4.34 -5.39
N ALA A 130 12.27 -3.57 -4.35
CA ALA A 130 10.95 -2.97 -4.15
C ALA A 130 10.59 -1.98 -5.28
N MET A 131 11.54 -1.18 -5.76
CA MET A 131 11.34 -0.31 -6.92
C MET A 131 11.06 -1.12 -8.19
N TYR A 132 11.78 -2.24 -8.43
CA TYR A 132 11.49 -3.12 -9.57
C TYR A 132 10.08 -3.70 -9.49
N LEU A 133 9.62 -4.09 -8.31
CA LEU A 133 8.25 -4.57 -8.13
C LEU A 133 7.23 -3.46 -8.44
N LEU A 134 7.47 -2.22 -8.02
CA LEU A 134 6.62 -1.08 -8.36
C LEU A 134 6.62 -0.79 -9.87
N ILE A 135 7.78 -0.91 -10.54
CA ILE A 135 7.90 -0.78 -12.00
C ILE A 135 7.05 -1.84 -12.70
N GLN A 136 7.04 -3.08 -12.22
CA GLN A 136 6.20 -4.15 -12.79
C GLN A 136 4.71 -3.79 -12.71
N VAL A 137 4.24 -3.29 -11.55
CA VAL A 137 2.86 -2.81 -11.37
C VAL A 137 2.52 -1.73 -12.39
N HIS A 138 3.38 -0.73 -12.53
CA HIS A 138 3.15 0.41 -13.43
C HIS A 138 3.21 0.02 -14.90
N THR A 139 4.12 -0.88 -15.26
CA THR A 139 4.24 -1.41 -16.65
C THR A 139 3.02 -2.23 -17.04
N ALA A 140 2.40 -2.93 -16.09
CA ALA A 140 1.13 -3.63 -16.29
C ALA A 140 -0.08 -2.69 -16.44
N GLY A 141 0.12 -1.36 -16.42
CA GLY A 141 -0.96 -0.38 -16.53
C GLY A 141 -1.78 -0.24 -15.24
N LEU A 142 -1.19 -0.56 -14.11
CA LEU A 142 -1.82 -0.51 -12.79
C LEU A 142 -1.14 0.52 -11.88
N ALA A 143 -1.71 0.76 -10.72
CA ALA A 143 -1.13 1.54 -9.64
C ALA A 143 -1.45 0.88 -8.30
N HIS A 144 -0.56 1.01 -7.32
CA HIS A 144 -0.79 0.46 -5.97
C HIS A 144 -1.76 1.34 -5.17
N GLY A 145 -1.53 2.65 -5.17
CA GLY A 145 -2.27 3.64 -4.39
C GLY A 145 -1.45 4.23 -3.25
N ARG A 146 -0.67 3.41 -2.54
CA ARG A 146 0.25 3.84 -1.47
C ARG A 146 1.34 2.78 -1.23
N PRO A 147 2.31 2.61 -2.14
CA PRO A 147 3.32 1.55 -2.06
C PRO A 147 4.43 1.92 -1.06
N MET A 148 4.14 1.79 0.23
CA MET A 148 5.16 1.98 1.26
C MET A 148 5.91 0.66 1.51
N PRO A 149 7.18 0.66 1.98
CA PRO A 149 7.88 -0.58 2.34
C PRO A 149 7.16 -1.43 3.40
N LYS A 150 6.33 -0.83 4.26
CA LYS A 150 5.46 -1.56 5.20
C LYS A 150 4.30 -2.29 4.50
N ASP A 151 3.93 -1.87 3.30
CA ASP A 151 2.86 -2.47 2.48
C ASP A 151 3.45 -3.50 1.49
N MET A 152 4.68 -3.94 1.74
CA MET A 152 5.37 -5.03 1.06
C MET A 152 5.85 -6.05 2.08
N LEU A 153 5.71 -7.33 1.77
CA LEU A 153 6.21 -8.44 2.59
C LEU A 153 7.40 -9.09 1.92
N ILE A 154 8.28 -9.69 2.74
CA ILE A 154 9.42 -10.46 2.26
C ILE A 154 9.42 -11.86 2.89
N ARG A 155 9.57 -12.88 2.06
CA ARG A 155 9.80 -14.28 2.44
C ARG A 155 10.67 -14.96 1.38
N ASP A 156 11.70 -15.67 1.79
CA ASP A 156 12.58 -16.45 0.90
C ASP A 156 13.03 -15.63 -0.32
N ASP A 157 13.52 -14.41 -0.07
CA ASP A 157 13.98 -13.44 -1.06
C ASP A 157 12.90 -12.97 -2.08
N THR A 158 11.64 -13.28 -1.82
CA THR A 158 10.52 -12.85 -2.66
C THR A 158 9.76 -11.70 -2.00
N LEU A 159 9.58 -10.61 -2.74
CA LEU A 159 8.74 -9.48 -2.33
C LEU A 159 7.30 -9.71 -2.79
N THR A 160 6.35 -9.36 -1.94
CA THR A 160 4.91 -9.49 -2.16
C THR A 160 4.21 -8.20 -1.76
N LEU A 161 3.35 -7.65 -2.63
CA LEU A 161 2.56 -6.45 -2.34
C LEU A 161 1.30 -6.79 -1.55
N ILE A 162 0.97 -5.96 -0.56
CA ILE A 162 -0.24 -6.07 0.26
C ILE A 162 -0.95 -4.71 0.36
N ASP A 163 -2.08 -4.67 1.04
CA ASP A 163 -2.85 -3.46 1.36
C ASP A 163 -3.38 -2.71 0.13
N LEU A 164 -4.09 -3.45 -0.74
CA LEU A 164 -4.70 -2.96 -1.97
C LEU A 164 -6.15 -2.50 -1.79
N GLU A 165 -6.55 -2.09 -0.57
CA GLU A 165 -7.95 -1.73 -0.29
C GLU A 165 -8.39 -0.43 -0.96
N ASP A 166 -7.44 0.47 -1.26
CA ASP A 166 -7.68 1.76 -1.90
C ASP A 166 -7.40 1.70 -3.40
N ASP A 167 -8.41 2.02 -4.23
CA ASP A 167 -8.21 2.14 -5.67
C ASP A 167 -8.06 3.61 -6.08
N PRO A 168 -6.83 4.06 -6.43
CA PRO A 168 -6.60 5.44 -6.82
C PRO A 168 -7.28 5.83 -8.14
N LEU A 169 -7.55 4.85 -9.02
CA LEU A 169 -8.12 5.12 -10.35
C LEU A 169 -9.57 5.61 -10.29
N GLN A 170 -10.23 5.48 -9.14
CA GLN A 170 -11.57 6.03 -8.94
C GLN A 170 -11.60 7.56 -8.82
N VAL A 171 -10.47 8.19 -8.50
CA VAL A 171 -10.40 9.64 -8.20
C VAL A 171 -9.36 10.38 -9.02
N MET A 172 -8.47 9.66 -9.71
CA MET A 172 -7.41 10.25 -10.54
C MET A 172 -7.07 9.36 -11.72
N SER A 173 -6.38 9.93 -12.73
CA SER A 173 -5.88 9.19 -13.88
C SER A 173 -4.77 8.21 -13.48
N LEU A 174 -4.53 7.18 -14.31
CA LEU A 174 -3.43 6.23 -14.10
C LEU A 174 -2.08 6.93 -13.96
N ALA A 175 -1.80 7.91 -14.82
CA ALA A 175 -0.54 8.65 -14.76
C ALA A 175 -0.36 9.45 -13.45
N GLU A 176 -1.45 9.98 -12.89
CA GLU A 176 -1.43 10.66 -11.60
C GLU A 176 -1.28 9.67 -10.44
N ALA A 177 -1.97 8.52 -10.51
CA ALA A 177 -1.85 7.46 -9.52
C ALA A 177 -0.43 6.91 -9.44
N GLN A 178 0.17 6.59 -10.58
CA GLN A 178 1.56 6.14 -10.67
C GLN A 178 2.57 7.19 -10.20
N ALA A 179 2.35 8.46 -10.54
CA ALA A 179 3.20 9.56 -10.06
C ALA A 179 3.13 9.71 -8.53
N ARG A 180 1.95 9.55 -7.94
CA ARG A 180 1.76 9.56 -6.49
C ARG A 180 2.45 8.37 -5.83
N ASP A 181 2.31 7.17 -6.39
CA ASP A 181 2.96 5.96 -5.90
C ASP A 181 4.48 6.15 -5.80
N VAL A 182 5.11 6.61 -6.88
CA VAL A 182 6.55 6.87 -6.91
C VAL A 182 6.96 7.91 -5.90
N TRP A 183 6.22 9.00 -5.80
CA TRP A 183 6.54 10.06 -4.85
C TRP A 183 6.49 9.56 -3.41
N LEU A 184 5.45 8.79 -3.04
CA LEU A 184 5.32 8.20 -1.71
C LEU A 184 6.45 7.20 -1.43
N PHE A 185 6.71 6.31 -2.38
CA PHE A 185 7.77 5.31 -2.25
C PHE A 185 9.15 5.96 -2.09
N MET A 186 9.48 6.95 -2.92
CA MET A 186 10.78 7.64 -2.85
C MET A 186 10.99 8.42 -1.55
N ASN A 187 9.92 8.96 -0.95
CA ASN A 187 10.04 9.56 0.38
C ASN A 187 10.41 8.51 1.44
N ALA A 188 9.82 7.31 1.39
CA ALA A 188 10.19 6.24 2.29
C ALA A 188 11.63 5.74 2.05
N VAL A 189 12.06 5.63 0.79
CA VAL A 189 13.44 5.28 0.42
C VAL A 189 14.43 6.27 1.03
N ALA A 190 14.17 7.59 0.90
CA ALA A 190 15.05 8.61 1.46
C ALA A 190 15.17 8.51 2.99
N CYS A 191 14.06 8.23 3.70
CA CYS A 191 14.07 8.01 5.14
C CYS A 191 14.86 6.76 5.53
N LEU A 192 14.67 5.63 4.84
CA LEU A 192 15.32 4.36 5.16
C LEU A 192 16.82 4.32 4.82
N LEU A 193 17.25 5.11 3.83
CA LEU A 193 18.66 5.30 3.48
C LEU A 193 19.34 6.44 4.27
N LEU A 194 18.66 6.98 5.32
CA LEU A 194 19.21 8.04 6.17
C LEU A 194 19.68 9.27 5.37
N GLU A 195 18.90 9.70 4.38
CA GLU A 195 19.18 10.83 3.51
C GLU A 195 20.45 10.66 2.62
N ASP A 196 20.92 9.42 2.38
CA ASP A 196 21.95 9.16 1.36
C ASP A 196 21.41 9.52 -0.03
N THR A 197 21.69 10.75 -0.45
CA THR A 197 21.13 11.31 -1.69
C THR A 197 21.58 10.56 -2.94
N ASN A 198 22.81 10.00 -2.95
CA ASN A 198 23.34 9.28 -4.10
C ASN A 198 22.60 7.94 -4.30
N ARG A 199 22.47 7.15 -3.23
CA ARG A 199 21.73 5.88 -3.30
C ARG A 199 20.24 6.11 -3.56
N THR A 200 19.64 7.12 -2.93
CA THR A 200 18.26 7.52 -3.18
C THR A 200 18.05 7.92 -4.65
N ALA A 201 18.94 8.73 -5.22
CA ALA A 201 18.88 9.10 -6.64
C ALA A 201 18.98 7.88 -7.55
N SER A 202 19.90 6.95 -7.25
CA SER A 202 20.06 5.73 -8.04
C SER A 202 18.83 4.81 -8.01
N VAL A 203 18.08 4.75 -6.89
CA VAL A 203 16.78 4.04 -6.87
C VAL A 203 15.78 4.72 -7.79
N PHE A 204 15.75 6.06 -7.81
CA PHE A 204 14.84 6.80 -8.70
C PHE A 204 15.22 6.65 -10.19
N GLU A 205 16.51 6.60 -10.53
CA GLU A 205 17.01 6.39 -11.89
C GLU A 205 16.49 5.08 -12.50
N LEU A 206 16.34 4.02 -11.69
CA LEU A 206 15.74 2.77 -12.16
C LEU A 206 14.31 2.98 -12.67
N TYR A 207 13.53 3.79 -11.95
CA TYR A 207 12.18 4.11 -12.35
C TYR A 207 12.13 5.01 -13.57
N GLN A 208 13.01 6.00 -13.67
CA GLN A 208 13.07 6.95 -14.79
C GLN A 208 13.26 6.25 -16.14
N ALA A 209 13.98 5.12 -16.16
CA ALA A 209 14.18 4.33 -17.38
C ALA A 209 12.89 3.68 -17.92
N SER A 210 11.86 3.53 -17.06
CA SER A 210 10.60 2.82 -17.37
C SER A 210 9.37 3.72 -17.36
N ILE A 211 9.51 4.97 -16.92
CA ILE A 211 8.38 5.88 -16.73
C ILE A 211 7.75 6.32 -18.05
N SER A 212 6.41 6.32 -18.13
CA SER A 212 5.70 6.92 -19.25
C SER A 212 5.86 8.45 -19.27
N LYS A 213 5.75 9.07 -20.45
CA LYS A 213 5.80 10.54 -20.57
C LYS A 213 4.69 11.22 -19.75
N GLU A 214 3.53 10.62 -19.72
CA GLU A 214 2.34 11.11 -18.99
C GLU A 214 2.58 11.06 -17.48
N THR A 215 3.09 9.94 -16.99
CA THR A 215 3.45 9.76 -15.57
C THR A 215 4.57 10.72 -15.17
N GLY A 216 5.59 10.88 -16.01
CA GLY A 216 6.68 11.83 -15.79
C GLY A 216 6.20 13.29 -15.68
N LYS A 217 5.27 13.71 -16.55
CA LYS A 217 4.64 15.03 -16.46
C LYS A 217 3.83 15.19 -15.17
N SER A 218 3.07 14.16 -14.78
CA SER A 218 2.28 14.18 -13.55
C SER A 218 3.17 14.26 -12.31
N LEU A 219 4.28 13.51 -12.29
CA LEU A 219 5.27 13.54 -11.21
C LEU A 219 5.93 14.93 -11.11
N SER A 220 6.33 15.53 -12.24
CA SER A 220 6.92 16.87 -12.26
C SER A 220 5.94 17.92 -11.72
N ARG A 221 4.65 17.84 -12.06
CA ARG A 221 3.61 18.75 -11.51
C ARG A 221 3.45 18.55 -10.00
N LEU A 222 3.43 17.30 -9.52
CA LEU A 222 3.33 16.98 -8.10
C LEU A 222 4.50 17.57 -7.32
N VAL A 223 5.73 17.34 -7.78
CA VAL A 223 6.95 17.86 -7.14
C VAL A 223 6.96 19.39 -7.15
N ALA A 224 6.64 20.03 -8.28
CA ALA A 224 6.55 21.48 -8.39
C ALA A 224 5.52 22.11 -7.43
N PHE A 225 4.43 21.41 -7.16
CA PHE A 225 3.42 21.84 -6.20
C PHE A 225 3.87 21.67 -4.74
N ILE A 226 4.49 20.53 -4.41
CA ILE A 226 4.86 20.21 -3.02
C ILE A 226 6.14 20.97 -2.60
N HIS A 227 7.08 21.20 -3.50
CA HIS A 227 8.36 21.83 -3.19
C HIS A 227 8.23 23.22 -2.51
N PRO A 228 7.38 24.16 -2.95
CA PRO A 228 7.21 25.42 -2.22
C PRO A 228 6.54 25.24 -0.86
N LEU A 229 5.63 24.26 -0.73
CA LEU A 229 4.94 23.94 0.52
C LEU A 229 5.90 23.36 1.56
N SER A 230 6.84 22.50 1.15
CA SER A 230 7.86 21.93 2.05
C SER A 230 8.80 23.01 2.64
N LYS A 231 9.01 24.12 1.93
CA LYS A 231 9.76 25.27 2.45
C LYS A 231 8.95 26.12 3.43
N LEU A 232 7.63 26.16 3.27
CA LEU A 232 6.73 26.93 4.13
C LEU A 232 6.43 26.19 5.46
N PHE A 233 6.25 24.87 5.36
CA PHE A 233 6.08 24.00 6.52
C PHE A 233 7.46 23.45 6.90
N SER A 234 8.16 24.18 7.79
CA SER A 234 9.47 23.78 8.30
C SER A 234 9.47 22.32 8.76
N LYS A 235 10.62 21.67 8.67
CA LYS A 235 10.97 20.25 8.88
C LYS A 235 10.12 19.43 9.89
N THR A 236 9.43 20.07 10.83
CA THR A 236 8.66 19.42 11.89
C THR A 236 7.30 18.88 11.45
N PHE A 237 6.54 19.57 10.61
CA PHE A 237 5.18 19.16 10.26
C PHE A 237 5.13 17.98 9.26
N VAL A 238 6.00 18.02 8.26
CA VAL A 238 6.08 16.94 7.24
C VAL A 238 6.71 15.69 7.87
N ALA A 239 7.74 15.86 8.69
CA ALA A 239 8.37 14.76 9.43
C ALA A 239 7.45 14.16 10.49
N ASP A 240 6.63 14.96 11.19
CA ASP A 240 5.68 14.45 12.19
C ASP A 240 4.44 13.77 11.57
N TYR A 241 3.98 14.24 10.42
CA TYR A 241 2.84 13.62 9.73
C TYR A 241 3.25 12.32 9.01
N MET A 242 4.38 12.34 8.30
CA MET A 242 4.93 11.14 7.66
C MET A 242 5.58 10.18 8.66
N GLY A 243 6.16 10.70 9.74
CA GLY A 243 6.77 9.90 10.81
C GLY A 243 5.76 9.15 11.68
N ARG A 244 4.49 9.56 11.72
CA ARG A 244 3.41 8.79 12.38
C ARG A 244 2.95 7.63 11.52
N ASP A 245 2.84 7.81 10.23
CA ASP A 245 2.51 6.72 9.28
C ASP A 245 3.68 5.72 9.10
N LEU A 246 4.91 6.14 9.42
CA LEU A 246 6.09 5.27 9.42
C LEU A 246 6.30 4.54 10.75
N ARG A 247 5.57 4.91 11.84
CA ARG A 247 5.69 4.31 13.18
C ARG A 247 4.45 3.51 13.62
N GLN A 248 3.41 3.42 12.81
CA GLN A 248 2.24 2.56 12.99
C GLN A 248 2.26 1.43 11.96
#